data_61f53fd329da4ceb7ac59eebddaa7806
#
_entry.id   61f53fd329da4ceb7ac59eebddaa7806
#
_cell.length_a   1.000
_cell.length_b   1.000
_cell.length_c   1.000
_cell.angle_alpha   90.00
_cell.angle_beta   90.00
_cell.angle_gamma   90.00
#
_symmetry.space_group_name_H-M   'P 1'
#
loop_
_entity.id
_entity.type
_entity.pdbx_description
1 polymer ?
#
loop_
_entity_poly.entity_id
_entity_poly.type
_entity_poly.pdbx_seq_one_letter_code
_entity_poly.pdbx_strand_id
1 'polypeptide(L)'
;MSAGRDGSSAPHDGARAALLGIQRHLEAIYAVDPGPRAADFLIGDATLDALVGAGVVPESLRGADEQVLVLPEADGVSLALHLSDAVQAGLMAGASLQDHCHATEGVSHFVMIVWSAGQGRAVRLLDLELQAEVDKAATTLLLARERSAADRSSLLGRLFGGIELAPGLSRSEQERYLAAHQLGRRYSARLATLLDVGVDRLLGELRAFYRMPGAGKIERVRAA
;
A
#
# COMPACT_ATOMS: atom_id res chain seq x y z
N MET A 1 -34.55 -14.04 27.75
CA MET A 1 -33.96 -14.39 26.43
C MET A 1 -32.82 -13.39 26.19
N SER A 2 -31.61 -13.80 26.50
CA SER A 2 -30.42 -12.97 26.37
C SER A 2 -29.89 -13.13 24.93
N ALA A 3 -29.91 -12.06 24.16
CA ALA A 3 -29.31 -12.02 22.83
C ALA A 3 -27.78 -12.05 22.98
N GLY A 4 -27.16 -13.13 22.49
CA GLY A 4 -25.71 -13.25 22.42
C GLY A 4 -25.16 -12.14 21.52
N ARG A 5 -24.27 -11.33 22.07
CA ARG A 5 -23.41 -10.46 21.28
C ARG A 5 -22.35 -11.33 20.63
N ASP A 6 -22.41 -11.46 19.29
CA ASP A 6 -21.39 -12.13 18.51
C ASP A 6 -20.02 -11.48 18.75
N GLY A 7 -19.07 -12.30 19.23
CA GLY A 7 -17.69 -11.88 19.52
C GLY A 7 -16.79 -11.71 18.28
N SER A 8 -17.37 -11.42 17.10
CA SER A 8 -16.63 -11.32 15.82
C SER A 8 -16.14 -9.92 15.45
N SER A 9 -16.46 -8.87 16.23
CA SER A 9 -16.11 -7.49 15.87
C SER A 9 -14.70 -7.04 16.30
N ALA A 10 -14.12 -7.65 17.31
CA ALA A 10 -12.84 -7.21 17.88
C ALA A 10 -11.61 -7.28 16.93
N PRO A 11 -11.44 -8.32 16.10
CA PRO A 11 -10.28 -8.40 15.17
C PRO A 11 -10.28 -7.27 14.12
N HIS A 12 -11.44 -6.96 13.54
CA HIS A 12 -11.53 -5.94 12.51
C HIS A 12 -11.31 -4.52 13.04
N ASP A 13 -11.65 -4.22 14.28
CA ASP A 13 -11.51 -2.88 14.85
C ASP A 13 -10.03 -2.47 15.00
N GLY A 14 -9.16 -3.40 15.42
CA GLY A 14 -7.73 -3.15 15.54
C GLY A 14 -7.05 -2.95 14.19
N ALA A 15 -7.36 -3.81 13.20
CA ALA A 15 -6.85 -3.67 11.84
C ALA A 15 -7.32 -2.34 11.21
N ARG A 16 -8.60 -1.98 11.38
CA ARG A 16 -9.15 -0.69 10.92
C ARG A 16 -8.42 0.50 11.54
N ALA A 17 -8.10 0.45 12.83
CA ALA A 17 -7.34 1.51 13.50
C ALA A 17 -5.92 1.64 12.92
N ALA A 18 -5.24 0.52 12.63
CA ALA A 18 -3.94 0.51 11.98
C ALA A 18 -4.00 1.12 10.57
N LEU A 19 -4.98 0.73 9.74
CA LEU A 19 -5.17 1.30 8.40
C LEU A 19 -5.44 2.80 8.44
N LEU A 20 -6.26 3.29 9.37
CA LEU A 20 -6.48 4.72 9.58
C LEU A 20 -5.20 5.45 9.96
N GLY A 21 -4.34 4.83 10.77
CA GLY A 21 -3.02 5.38 11.12
C GLY A 21 -2.11 5.50 9.90
N ILE A 22 -2.02 4.44 9.08
CA ILE A 22 -1.23 4.42 7.86
C ILE A 22 -1.76 5.47 6.87
N GLN A 23 -3.09 5.52 6.63
CA GLN A 23 -3.67 6.50 5.71
C GLN A 23 -3.36 7.94 6.13
N ARG A 24 -3.59 8.31 7.39
CA ARG A 24 -3.25 9.66 7.90
C ARG A 24 -1.77 9.99 7.71
N HIS A 25 -0.90 8.98 7.87
CA HIS A 25 0.53 9.18 7.65
C HIS A 25 0.85 9.48 6.18
N LEU A 26 0.27 8.72 5.23
CA LEU A 26 0.41 8.96 3.80
C LEU A 26 -0.19 10.31 3.38
N GLU A 27 -1.37 10.65 3.88
CA GLU A 27 -2.01 11.96 3.66
C GLU A 27 -1.11 13.13 4.09
N ALA A 28 -0.48 13.01 5.26
CA ALA A 28 0.45 14.01 5.77
C ALA A 28 1.74 14.10 4.93
N ILE A 29 2.32 12.95 4.53
CA ILE A 29 3.50 12.89 3.66
C ILE A 29 3.23 13.63 2.35
N TYR A 30 2.12 13.30 1.68
CA TYR A 30 1.82 13.80 0.33
C TYR A 30 1.04 15.11 0.31
N ALA A 31 0.54 15.56 1.45
CA ALA A 31 -0.37 16.70 1.58
C ALA A 31 -1.56 16.54 0.60
N VAL A 32 -2.26 15.41 0.72
CA VAL A 32 -3.46 15.05 -0.05
C VAL A 32 -4.59 14.68 0.90
N ASP A 33 -5.82 14.86 0.42
CA ASP A 33 -7.04 14.40 1.09
C ASP A 33 -7.85 13.62 0.06
N PRO A 34 -7.91 12.28 0.16
CA PRO A 34 -8.76 11.46 -0.71
C PRO A 34 -10.23 11.52 -0.31
N GLY A 35 -10.56 11.96 0.90
CA GLY A 35 -11.90 11.97 1.48
C GLY A 35 -12.29 10.61 2.09
N PRO A 36 -12.54 9.56 1.30
CA PRO A 36 -12.88 8.23 1.83
C PRO A 36 -11.75 7.61 2.66
N ARG A 37 -12.13 6.79 3.64
CA ARG A 37 -11.19 6.10 4.53
C ARG A 37 -11.03 4.64 4.12
N ALA A 38 -9.83 4.20 3.82
CA ALA A 38 -9.52 2.82 3.43
C ALA A 38 -10.09 1.78 4.42
N ALA A 39 -10.08 2.09 5.71
CA ALA A 39 -10.63 1.23 6.75
C ALA A 39 -12.14 0.95 6.61
N ASP A 40 -12.90 1.83 5.97
CA ASP A 40 -14.35 1.62 5.76
C ASP A 40 -14.62 0.61 4.63
N PHE A 41 -13.62 0.32 3.82
CA PHE A 41 -13.66 -0.61 2.68
C PHE A 41 -12.94 -1.94 2.97
N LEU A 42 -12.46 -2.13 4.21
CA LEU A 42 -11.74 -3.34 4.61
C LEU A 42 -12.64 -4.57 4.57
N ILE A 43 -12.18 -5.61 3.84
CA ILE A 43 -12.76 -6.96 3.82
C ILE A 43 -11.69 -7.99 4.20
N GLY A 44 -12.12 -9.14 4.73
CA GLY A 44 -11.27 -10.30 5.03
C GLY A 44 -11.48 -11.44 4.04
N ASP A 45 -10.84 -12.57 4.32
CA ASP A 45 -10.78 -13.75 3.45
C ASP A 45 -12.17 -14.29 3.10
N ALA A 46 -13.07 -14.38 4.08
CA ALA A 46 -14.42 -14.90 3.84
C ALA A 46 -15.21 -14.10 2.81
N THR A 47 -15.04 -12.77 2.79
CA THR A 47 -15.71 -11.89 1.82
C THR A 47 -15.07 -12.03 0.45
N LEU A 48 -13.73 -12.08 0.37
CA LEU A 48 -13.01 -12.31 -0.89
C LEU A 48 -13.43 -13.65 -1.49
N ASP A 49 -13.48 -14.71 -0.70
CA ASP A 49 -13.91 -16.05 -1.13
C ASP A 49 -15.34 -16.06 -1.67
N ALA A 50 -16.24 -15.32 -1.05
CA ALA A 50 -17.60 -15.17 -1.54
C ALA A 50 -17.65 -14.44 -2.89
N LEU A 51 -16.86 -13.39 -3.10
CA LEU A 51 -16.74 -12.66 -4.37
C LEU A 51 -16.15 -13.54 -5.48
N VAL A 52 -15.13 -14.33 -5.17
CA VAL A 52 -14.56 -15.32 -6.10
C VAL A 52 -15.59 -16.40 -6.44
N GLY A 53 -16.26 -16.97 -5.44
CA GLY A 53 -17.28 -18.00 -5.64
C GLY A 53 -18.48 -17.51 -6.45
N ALA A 54 -18.80 -16.24 -6.39
CA ALA A 54 -19.84 -15.59 -7.21
C ALA A 54 -19.35 -15.21 -8.63
N GLY A 55 -18.06 -15.41 -8.95
CA GLY A 55 -17.46 -15.02 -10.23
C GLY A 55 -17.31 -13.50 -10.42
N VAL A 56 -17.39 -12.72 -9.34
CA VAL A 56 -17.25 -11.25 -9.38
C VAL A 56 -15.78 -10.86 -9.56
N VAL A 57 -14.87 -11.63 -8.96
CA VAL A 57 -13.42 -11.45 -9.09
C VAL A 57 -12.74 -12.77 -9.49
N PRO A 58 -11.54 -12.70 -10.12
CA PRO A 58 -10.83 -13.88 -10.59
C PRO A 58 -10.42 -14.84 -9.46
N GLU A 59 -10.42 -16.15 -9.74
CA GLU A 59 -9.93 -17.20 -8.83
C GLU A 59 -8.46 -16.99 -8.40
N SER A 60 -7.65 -16.36 -9.25
CA SER A 60 -6.24 -16.05 -8.96
C SER A 60 -6.02 -15.11 -7.78
N LEU A 61 -7.06 -14.43 -7.31
CA LEU A 61 -6.99 -13.56 -6.12
C LEU A 61 -7.17 -14.32 -4.81
N ARG A 62 -7.63 -15.57 -4.87
CA ARG A 62 -7.80 -16.41 -3.69
C ARG A 62 -6.44 -16.64 -3.01
N GLY A 63 -6.38 -16.35 -1.71
CA GLY A 63 -5.16 -16.48 -0.92
C GLY A 63 -4.15 -15.34 -1.11
N ALA A 64 -4.53 -14.22 -1.75
CA ALA A 64 -3.73 -13.01 -1.73
C ALA A 64 -3.68 -12.41 -0.31
N ASP A 65 -2.53 -11.88 0.10
CA ASP A 65 -2.40 -11.21 1.40
C ASP A 65 -2.97 -9.78 1.41
N GLU A 66 -2.92 -9.11 0.27
CA GLU A 66 -3.43 -7.75 0.05
C GLU A 66 -3.99 -7.61 -1.37
N GLN A 67 -5.11 -6.89 -1.51
CA GLN A 67 -5.65 -6.51 -2.82
C GLN A 67 -6.62 -5.34 -2.72
N VAL A 68 -6.52 -4.34 -3.59
CA VAL A 68 -7.59 -3.37 -3.82
C VAL A 68 -8.43 -3.80 -5.00
N LEU A 69 -9.71 -4.03 -4.75
CA LEU A 69 -10.69 -4.40 -5.76
C LEU A 69 -11.41 -3.14 -6.26
N VAL A 70 -11.48 -2.98 -7.58
CA VAL A 70 -12.27 -1.94 -8.25
C VAL A 70 -13.33 -2.65 -9.06
N LEU A 71 -14.56 -2.61 -8.58
CA LEU A 71 -15.69 -3.34 -9.17
C LEU A 71 -16.57 -2.37 -9.95
N PRO A 72 -16.71 -2.53 -11.28
CA PRO A 72 -17.60 -1.69 -12.07
C PRO A 72 -19.06 -1.85 -11.64
N GLU A 73 -19.78 -0.74 -11.53
CA GLU A 73 -21.23 -0.70 -11.29
C GLU A 73 -21.93 0.12 -12.39
N ALA A 74 -23.26 0.08 -12.41
CA ALA A 74 -24.03 0.79 -13.44
C ALA A 74 -23.75 2.30 -13.46
N ASP A 75 -23.59 2.91 -12.28
CA ASP A 75 -23.44 4.35 -12.10
C ASP A 75 -22.11 4.73 -11.40
N GLY A 76 -21.08 3.87 -11.49
CA GLY A 76 -19.80 4.17 -10.86
C GLY A 76 -18.92 2.96 -10.66
N VAL A 77 -18.20 2.95 -9.53
CA VAL A 77 -17.36 1.84 -9.10
C VAL A 77 -17.52 1.61 -7.59
N SER A 78 -17.59 0.36 -7.18
CA SER A 78 -17.41 -0.04 -5.79
C SER A 78 -15.95 -0.35 -5.55
N LEU A 79 -15.47 -0.03 -4.37
CA LEU A 79 -14.11 -0.35 -3.91
C LEU A 79 -14.17 -1.34 -2.74
N ALA A 80 -13.20 -2.23 -2.67
CA ALA A 80 -12.91 -3.00 -1.47
C ALA A 80 -11.40 -3.11 -1.28
N LEU A 81 -10.95 -3.02 -0.03
CA LEU A 81 -9.58 -3.29 0.36
C LEU A 81 -9.56 -4.63 1.09
N HIS A 82 -9.04 -5.65 0.44
CA HIS A 82 -8.80 -6.94 1.05
C HIS A 82 -7.45 -6.94 1.76
N LEU A 83 -7.46 -7.38 3.01
CA LEU A 83 -6.28 -7.88 3.71
C LEU A 83 -6.62 -9.26 4.25
N SER A 84 -5.70 -10.23 4.08
CA SER A 84 -5.91 -11.57 4.63
C SER A 84 -6.12 -11.52 6.14
N ASP A 85 -6.89 -12.46 6.67
CA ASP A 85 -7.15 -12.53 8.12
C ASP A 85 -5.84 -12.68 8.91
N ALA A 86 -4.81 -13.29 8.31
CA ALA A 86 -3.47 -13.40 8.88
C ALA A 86 -2.78 -12.04 9.01
N VAL A 87 -2.81 -11.21 7.96
CA VAL A 87 -2.26 -9.84 7.99
C VAL A 87 -3.01 -8.99 9.01
N GLN A 88 -4.35 -9.05 9.03
CA GLN A 88 -5.17 -8.32 10.00
C GLN A 88 -4.81 -8.71 11.44
N ALA A 89 -4.66 -10.01 11.73
CA ALA A 89 -4.23 -10.50 13.04
C ALA A 89 -2.81 -10.04 13.39
N GLY A 90 -1.88 -10.06 12.43
CA GLY A 90 -0.52 -9.57 12.60
C GLY A 90 -0.45 -8.09 12.99
N LEU A 91 -1.26 -7.24 12.34
CA LEU A 91 -1.38 -5.81 12.67
C LEU A 91 -1.79 -5.56 14.13
N MET A 92 -2.60 -6.44 14.70
CA MET A 92 -3.06 -6.35 16.10
C MET A 92 -2.04 -6.87 17.11
N ALA A 93 -1.29 -7.90 16.74
CA ALA A 93 -0.32 -8.56 17.63
C ALA A 93 1.02 -7.82 17.77
N GLY A 94 1.18 -6.65 17.13
CA GLY A 94 2.43 -5.88 17.13
C GLY A 94 3.19 -6.02 15.81
N ALA A 95 2.49 -5.97 14.73
CA ALA A 95 2.84 -6.01 13.31
C ALA A 95 4.30 -6.35 12.97
N SER A 96 4.54 -7.44 12.28
CA SER A 96 5.82 -7.68 11.61
C SER A 96 6.07 -6.59 10.55
N LEU A 97 7.33 -6.46 10.09
CA LEU A 97 7.62 -5.57 8.95
C LEU A 97 6.77 -5.95 7.72
N GLN A 98 6.53 -7.24 7.52
CA GLN A 98 5.75 -7.77 6.41
C GLN A 98 4.27 -7.35 6.50
N ASP A 99 3.62 -7.56 7.66
CA ASP A 99 2.22 -7.16 7.87
C ASP A 99 2.05 -5.65 7.64
N HIS A 100 3.00 -4.85 8.15
CA HIS A 100 3.02 -3.42 7.93
C HIS A 100 3.19 -3.06 6.45
N CYS A 101 4.02 -3.80 5.70
CA CYS A 101 4.19 -3.60 4.26
C CYS A 101 2.91 -3.90 3.49
N HIS A 102 2.23 -5.03 3.74
CA HIS A 102 0.96 -5.36 3.09
C HIS A 102 -0.11 -4.30 3.38
N ALA A 103 -0.26 -3.89 4.64
CA ALA A 103 -1.21 -2.85 5.00
C ALA A 103 -0.88 -1.49 4.35
N THR A 104 0.42 -1.13 4.29
CA THR A 104 0.87 0.11 3.64
C THR A 104 0.60 0.06 2.14
N GLU A 105 0.83 -1.08 1.48
CA GLU A 105 0.58 -1.30 0.06
C GLU A 105 -0.90 -1.12 -0.26
N GLY A 106 -1.79 -1.81 0.45
CA GLY A 106 -3.23 -1.68 0.24
C GLY A 106 -3.75 -0.27 0.48
N VAL A 107 -3.31 0.39 1.54
CA VAL A 107 -3.69 1.80 1.80
C VAL A 107 -3.11 2.72 0.74
N SER A 108 -1.87 2.52 0.28
CA SER A 108 -1.23 3.28 -0.80
C SER A 108 -2.04 3.18 -2.10
N HIS A 109 -2.39 1.96 -2.52
CA HIS A 109 -3.23 1.71 -3.69
C HIS A 109 -4.58 2.42 -3.56
N PHE A 110 -5.27 2.24 -2.42
CA PHE A 110 -6.55 2.86 -2.16
C PHE A 110 -6.48 4.38 -2.26
N VAL A 111 -5.56 5.01 -1.53
CA VAL A 111 -5.38 6.48 -1.50
C VAL A 111 -5.06 7.01 -2.90
N MET A 112 -4.16 6.34 -3.63
CA MET A 112 -3.77 6.78 -4.97
C MET A 112 -4.91 6.65 -5.97
N ILE A 113 -5.70 5.56 -5.92
CA ILE A 113 -6.87 5.37 -6.80
C ILE A 113 -7.91 6.45 -6.53
N VAL A 114 -8.31 6.62 -5.26
CA VAL A 114 -9.38 7.57 -4.88
C VAL A 114 -8.97 9.01 -5.16
N TRP A 115 -7.75 9.40 -4.75
CA TRP A 115 -7.26 10.77 -4.99
C TRP A 115 -7.13 11.06 -6.48
N SER A 116 -6.60 10.12 -7.28
CA SER A 116 -6.48 10.31 -8.73
C SER A 116 -7.83 10.40 -9.42
N ALA A 117 -8.79 9.57 -9.02
CA ALA A 117 -10.16 9.63 -9.54
C ALA A 117 -10.81 11.00 -9.25
N GLY A 118 -10.64 11.52 -8.02
CA GLY A 118 -11.08 12.87 -7.65
C GLY A 118 -10.45 14.00 -8.47
N GLN A 119 -9.29 13.76 -9.09
CA GLN A 119 -8.60 14.68 -10.00
C GLN A 119 -8.90 14.39 -11.50
N GLY A 120 -9.78 13.44 -11.81
CA GLY A 120 -10.05 13.01 -13.18
C GLY A 120 -8.86 12.36 -13.88
N ARG A 121 -7.92 11.75 -13.12
CA ARG A 121 -6.67 11.18 -13.62
C ARG A 121 -6.73 9.67 -13.67
N ALA A 122 -6.41 9.09 -14.82
CA ALA A 122 -6.19 7.66 -14.94
C ALA A 122 -4.88 7.24 -14.24
N VAL A 123 -4.89 6.09 -13.58
CA VAL A 123 -3.73 5.48 -12.94
C VAL A 123 -3.39 4.17 -13.65
N ARG A 124 -2.12 3.98 -13.99
CA ARG A 124 -1.65 2.71 -14.57
C ARG A 124 -1.21 1.78 -13.44
N LEU A 125 -1.35 0.48 -13.63
CA LEU A 125 -0.97 -0.53 -12.65
C LEU A 125 0.50 -0.38 -12.20
N LEU A 126 1.44 -0.18 -13.12
CA LEU A 126 2.84 0.05 -12.75
C LEU A 126 3.03 1.29 -11.87
N ASP A 127 2.20 2.33 -12.04
CA ASP A 127 2.30 3.54 -11.23
C ASP A 127 1.79 3.30 -9.80
N LEU A 128 0.78 2.41 -9.63
CA LEU A 128 0.31 1.95 -8.32
C LEU A 128 1.40 1.16 -7.59
N GLU A 129 1.95 0.14 -8.25
CA GLU A 129 3.00 -0.71 -7.66
C GLU A 129 4.24 0.10 -7.28
N LEU A 130 4.70 0.98 -8.19
CA LEU A 130 5.85 1.86 -7.90
C LEU A 130 5.55 2.80 -6.74
N GLN A 131 4.34 3.36 -6.67
CA GLN A 131 3.97 4.24 -5.56
C GLN A 131 3.95 3.47 -4.23
N ALA A 132 3.41 2.26 -4.20
CA ALA A 132 3.40 1.43 -3.01
C ALA A 132 4.82 1.10 -2.51
N GLU A 133 5.74 0.77 -3.42
CA GLU A 133 7.15 0.57 -3.07
C GLU A 133 7.80 1.84 -2.48
N VAL A 134 7.47 3.00 -3.03
CA VAL A 134 7.95 4.29 -2.51
C VAL A 134 7.33 4.59 -1.14
N ASP A 135 6.05 4.28 -0.93
CA ASP A 135 5.35 4.51 0.32
C ASP A 135 5.87 3.62 1.45
N LYS A 136 6.15 2.34 1.16
CA LYS A 136 6.83 1.43 2.09
C LYS A 136 8.20 1.98 2.52
N ALA A 137 8.99 2.48 1.57
CA ALA A 137 10.28 3.08 1.87
C ALA A 137 10.16 4.40 2.67
N ALA A 138 9.26 5.29 2.26
CA ALA A 138 9.07 6.60 2.88
C ALA A 138 8.58 6.47 4.33
N THR A 139 7.58 5.62 4.57
CA THR A 139 7.07 5.35 5.93
C THR A 139 8.13 4.72 6.81
N THR A 140 8.89 3.73 6.29
CA THR A 140 10.01 3.11 7.02
C THR A 140 11.09 4.13 7.40
N LEU A 141 11.50 5.00 6.46
CA LEU A 141 12.51 6.02 6.69
C LEU A 141 12.03 7.06 7.71
N LEU A 142 10.80 7.54 7.61
CA LEU A 142 10.25 8.56 8.51
C LEU A 142 10.05 8.01 9.93
N LEU A 143 9.61 6.76 10.08
CA LEU A 143 9.52 6.10 11.38
C LEU A 143 10.92 5.86 12.01
N ALA A 144 11.93 5.66 11.17
CA ALA A 144 13.32 5.45 11.61
C ALA A 144 14.18 6.73 11.55
N ARG A 145 13.59 7.91 11.40
CA ARG A 145 14.36 9.17 11.17
C ARG A 145 15.37 9.50 12.26
N GLU A 146 15.09 9.13 13.51
CA GLU A 146 15.97 9.34 14.66
C GLU A 146 17.06 8.26 14.79
N ARG A 147 17.03 7.22 13.95
CA ARG A 147 18.04 6.16 13.94
C ARG A 147 19.26 6.56 13.12
N SER A 148 20.36 5.85 13.30
CA SER A 148 21.57 6.07 12.49
C SER A 148 21.34 5.81 11.00
N ALA A 149 22.15 6.40 10.14
CA ALA A 149 22.11 6.12 8.69
C ALA A 149 22.31 4.63 8.37
N ALA A 150 23.18 3.96 9.16
CA ALA A 150 23.42 2.51 9.03
C ALA A 150 22.17 1.68 9.36
N ASP A 151 21.43 2.03 10.41
CA ASP A 151 20.19 1.36 10.79
C ASP A 151 19.11 1.56 9.74
N ARG A 152 18.97 2.79 9.20
CA ARG A 152 18.03 3.08 8.11
C ARG A 152 18.37 2.30 6.84
N SER A 153 19.66 2.22 6.50
CA SER A 153 20.13 1.42 5.36
C SER A 153 19.84 -0.08 5.55
N SER A 154 20.04 -0.60 6.77
CA SER A 154 19.70 -1.98 7.11
C SER A 154 18.20 -2.26 6.98
N LEU A 155 17.33 -1.35 7.43
CA LEU A 155 15.88 -1.46 7.27
C LEU A 155 15.47 -1.48 5.79
N LEU A 156 16.02 -0.57 4.97
CA LEU A 156 15.79 -0.59 3.51
C LEU A 156 16.32 -1.87 2.86
N GLY A 157 17.47 -2.37 3.31
CA GLY A 157 18.02 -3.65 2.87
C GLY A 157 17.08 -4.82 3.15
N ARG A 158 16.39 -4.81 4.30
CA ARG A 158 15.36 -5.82 4.63
C ARG A 158 14.10 -5.63 3.81
N LEU A 159 13.66 -4.39 3.60
CA LEU A 159 12.48 -4.07 2.81
C LEU A 159 12.62 -4.51 1.35
N PHE A 160 13.80 -4.32 0.76
CA PHE A 160 14.11 -4.63 -0.64
C PHE A 160 15.04 -5.85 -0.81
N GLY A 161 15.25 -6.65 0.24
CA GLY A 161 16.18 -7.77 0.24
C GLY A 161 15.76 -8.97 -0.63
N GLY A 162 14.50 -9.04 -0.98
CA GLY A 162 13.91 -10.05 -1.85
C GLY A 162 12.47 -9.70 -2.15
N ILE A 163 11.98 -10.21 -3.28
CA ILE A 163 10.56 -10.15 -3.62
C ILE A 163 10.05 -11.58 -3.78
N GLU A 164 9.04 -11.93 -3.02
CA GLU A 164 8.28 -13.16 -3.20
C GLU A 164 7.04 -12.82 -4.01
N LEU A 165 6.95 -13.40 -5.20
CA LEU A 165 5.80 -13.20 -6.07
C LEU A 165 4.73 -14.22 -5.71
N ALA A 166 3.48 -13.78 -5.63
CA ALA A 166 2.36 -14.67 -5.41
C ALA A 166 2.29 -15.77 -6.49
N PRO A 167 1.94 -17.01 -6.14
CA PRO A 167 1.75 -18.08 -7.12
C PRO A 167 0.59 -17.75 -8.06
N GLY A 168 0.72 -18.14 -9.34
CA GLY A 168 -0.35 -17.96 -10.32
C GLY A 168 -0.37 -16.63 -11.06
N LEU A 169 0.56 -15.70 -10.76
CA LEU A 169 0.70 -14.46 -11.52
C LEU A 169 1.09 -14.73 -12.97
N SER A 170 0.44 -14.05 -13.89
CA SER A 170 0.85 -14.02 -15.30
C SER A 170 2.23 -13.41 -15.45
N ARG A 171 2.91 -13.70 -16.58
CA ARG A 171 4.23 -13.13 -16.88
C ARG A 171 4.23 -11.60 -16.84
N SER A 172 3.19 -10.97 -17.36
CA SER A 172 3.08 -9.49 -17.38
C SER A 172 2.93 -8.91 -15.97
N GLU A 173 2.23 -9.61 -15.07
CA GLU A 173 2.13 -9.22 -13.66
C GLU A 173 3.46 -9.37 -12.95
N GLN A 174 4.15 -10.50 -13.14
CA GLN A 174 5.49 -10.70 -12.58
C GLN A 174 6.47 -9.62 -13.04
N GLU A 175 6.51 -9.33 -14.35
CA GLU A 175 7.36 -8.28 -14.91
C GLU A 175 7.04 -6.89 -14.32
N ARG A 176 5.75 -6.59 -14.08
CA ARG A 176 5.30 -5.34 -13.46
C ARG A 176 5.77 -5.22 -12.02
N TYR A 177 5.54 -6.25 -11.18
CA TYR A 177 5.99 -6.27 -9.79
C TYR A 177 7.51 -6.16 -9.66
N LEU A 178 8.24 -6.94 -10.46
CA LEU A 178 9.70 -6.87 -10.48
C LEU A 178 10.22 -5.49 -10.90
N ALA A 179 9.60 -4.87 -11.91
CA ALA A 179 9.97 -3.53 -12.35
C ALA A 179 9.70 -2.48 -11.27
N ALA A 180 8.53 -2.53 -10.62
CA ALA A 180 8.18 -1.62 -9.52
C ALA A 180 9.14 -1.75 -8.35
N HIS A 181 9.44 -2.99 -7.94
CA HIS A 181 10.37 -3.28 -6.85
C HIS A 181 11.79 -2.76 -7.13
N GLN A 182 12.32 -3.01 -8.35
CA GLN A 182 13.64 -2.51 -8.74
C GLN A 182 13.69 -0.98 -8.75
N LEU A 183 12.65 -0.33 -9.27
CA LEU A 183 12.54 1.12 -9.30
C LEU A 183 12.41 1.68 -7.89
N GLY A 184 11.55 1.10 -7.04
CA GLY A 184 11.38 1.48 -5.64
C GLY A 184 12.67 1.37 -4.84
N ARG A 185 13.38 0.24 -4.98
CA ARG A 185 14.69 0.03 -4.36
C ARG A 185 15.70 1.11 -4.77
N ARG A 186 15.80 1.40 -6.07
CA ARG A 186 16.70 2.44 -6.56
C ARG A 186 16.35 3.80 -5.97
N TYR A 187 15.06 4.15 -5.97
CA TYR A 187 14.61 5.45 -5.48
C TYR A 187 14.73 5.60 -3.97
N SER A 188 14.58 4.53 -3.19
CA SER A 188 14.70 4.54 -1.74
C SER A 188 16.08 4.99 -1.26
N ALA A 189 17.16 4.68 -1.99
CA ALA A 189 18.50 5.15 -1.69
C ALA A 189 18.58 6.69 -1.76
N ARG A 190 17.96 7.30 -2.79
CA ARG A 190 17.84 8.76 -2.89
C ARG A 190 17.01 9.34 -1.76
N LEU A 191 15.89 8.71 -1.40
CA LEU A 191 15.04 9.19 -0.30
C LEU A 191 15.81 9.18 1.03
N ALA A 192 16.63 8.16 1.30
CA ALA A 192 17.48 8.11 2.47
C ALA A 192 18.48 9.27 2.51
N THR A 193 19.14 9.56 1.39
CA THR A 193 20.06 10.73 1.28
C THR A 193 19.33 12.04 1.52
N LEU A 194 18.10 12.20 1.00
CA LEU A 194 17.32 13.42 1.23
C LEU A 194 16.92 13.57 2.70
N LEU A 195 16.60 12.46 3.38
CA LEU A 195 16.32 12.48 4.81
C LEU A 195 17.55 12.91 5.64
N ASP A 196 18.75 12.52 5.23
CA ASP A 196 20.01 12.96 5.88
C ASP A 196 20.23 14.48 5.76
N VAL A 197 19.72 15.09 4.69
CA VAL A 197 19.70 16.56 4.53
C VAL A 197 18.63 17.21 5.39
N GLY A 198 17.46 16.56 5.55
CA GLY A 198 16.37 17.02 6.38
C GLY A 198 15.00 16.53 5.92
N VAL A 199 14.10 16.40 6.88
CA VAL A 199 12.73 15.90 6.65
C VAL A 199 11.98 16.71 5.60
N ASP A 200 12.12 18.05 5.62
CA ASP A 200 11.44 18.93 4.66
C ASP A 200 11.90 18.68 3.22
N ARG A 201 13.17 18.34 3.03
CA ARG A 201 13.72 17.98 1.71
C ARG A 201 13.12 16.66 1.22
N LEU A 202 13.04 15.66 2.09
CA LEU A 202 12.39 14.39 1.79
C LEU A 202 10.91 14.60 1.44
N LEU A 203 10.15 15.32 2.27
CA LEU A 203 8.73 15.57 2.03
C LEU A 203 8.49 16.37 0.74
N GLY A 204 9.31 17.35 0.44
CA GLY A 204 9.25 18.11 -0.81
C GLY A 204 9.41 17.21 -2.04
N GLU A 205 10.40 16.30 -2.02
CA GLU A 205 10.63 15.32 -3.09
C GLU A 205 9.45 14.35 -3.22
N LEU A 206 8.97 13.78 -2.12
CA LEU A 206 7.85 12.83 -2.11
C LEU A 206 6.57 13.46 -2.66
N ARG A 207 6.24 14.70 -2.27
CA ARG A 207 5.07 15.44 -2.77
C ARG A 207 5.16 15.73 -4.25
N ALA A 208 6.34 16.10 -4.74
CA ALA A 208 6.59 16.31 -6.17
C ALA A 208 6.42 14.99 -6.94
N PHE A 209 7.04 13.92 -6.46
CA PHE A 209 6.97 12.59 -7.07
C PHE A 209 5.54 12.06 -7.15
N TYR A 210 4.75 12.16 -6.07
CA TYR A 210 3.36 11.70 -6.01
C TYR A 210 2.49 12.32 -7.11
N ARG A 211 2.70 13.59 -7.42
CA ARG A 211 1.93 14.36 -8.40
C ARG A 211 2.40 14.17 -9.85
N MET A 212 3.57 13.55 -10.06
CA MET A 212 4.09 13.31 -11.41
C MET A 212 3.23 12.30 -12.17
N PRO A 213 3.08 12.45 -13.51
CA PRO A 213 2.59 11.37 -14.36
C PRO A 213 3.60 10.22 -14.36
N GLY A 214 3.13 8.99 -14.62
CA GLY A 214 3.96 7.80 -14.48
C GLY A 214 5.25 7.77 -15.29
N ALA A 215 5.26 8.33 -16.52
CA ALA A 215 6.49 8.48 -17.29
C ALA A 215 7.53 9.36 -16.55
N GLY A 216 7.07 10.48 -15.96
CA GLY A 216 7.90 11.35 -15.16
C GLY A 216 8.43 10.69 -13.90
N LYS A 217 7.63 9.82 -13.23
CA LYS A 217 8.10 9.01 -12.10
C LYS A 217 9.28 8.12 -12.49
N ILE A 218 9.16 7.39 -13.60
CA ILE A 218 10.22 6.50 -14.08
C ILE A 218 11.50 7.28 -14.43
N GLU A 219 11.37 8.41 -15.11
CA GLU A 219 12.51 9.29 -15.43
C GLU A 219 13.16 9.82 -14.15
N ARG A 220 12.35 10.25 -13.17
CA ARG A 220 12.86 10.74 -11.87
C ARG A 220 13.65 9.67 -11.12
N VAL A 221 13.17 8.42 -11.13
CA VAL A 221 13.87 7.28 -10.51
C VAL A 221 15.18 6.98 -11.26
N ARG A 222 15.19 7.06 -12.60
CA ARG A 222 16.40 6.79 -13.39
C ARG A 222 17.48 7.85 -13.21
N ALA A 223 17.09 9.07 -12.91
CA ALA A 223 17.98 10.19 -12.63
C ALA A 223 18.46 10.25 -11.16
N ALA A 224 18.04 9.30 -10.32
CA ALA A 224 18.33 9.25 -8.89
C ALA A 224 19.66 8.56 -8.54
#